data_f46d9b7bfe7f681cd13c1ea7ff19c3d0
#
_entry.id   f46d9b7bfe7f681cd13c1ea7ff19c3d0
#
_cell.length_a   1.000
_cell.length_b   1.000
_cell.length_c   1.000
_cell.angle_alpha   90.00
_cell.angle_beta   90.00
_cell.angle_gamma   90.00
#
_symmetry.space_group_name_H-M   'P 1'
#
loop_
_entity.id
_entity.type
_entity.pdbx_description
1 polymer ?
#
loop_
_entity_poly.entity_id
_entity_poly.type
_entity_poly.pdbx_seq_one_letter_code
_entity_poly.pdbx_strand_id
1 'polypeptide(L)'
;TATATEINVLDGALKENNSLWIGNDPSSTTDNALNSVAFGKTALDAITTGDYNTAFGYDALTNQTTGNNNVAIGYEALRDNSTTSQNVAIGMSALQESNAAGNVAIGANAMRGTTSTAITGGENVAVGSSALKLNIGGASNTAIGKASMGNNTDGNYNVAVGKGSLNDNTEGSNNTTVGYLSANTGTNDITTGENNTLIGASTAASAAAGTNQTVIGYGSSGQANNSVTLGNADVTAVYMAQDAGATVYAAGMVLGGTSVTSTAAEINIIDGGTSATSTTIVAADRVVLNDNGTMKQVAMSDVATYVGSISSLESLYDAKSGGTNFTESLLIGHETTGTLNAAEYN
;
A
#
# COMPACT_ATOMS: atom_id res chain seq x y z
N THR A 1 -0.39 51.52 -40.13
CA THR A 1 -0.54 52.39 -38.94
C THR A 1 -1.98 52.30 -38.50
N ALA A 2 -2.23 51.64 -37.35
CA ALA A 2 -3.55 51.57 -36.76
C ALA A 2 -4.04 52.99 -36.45
N THR A 3 -5.29 53.28 -36.77
CA THR A 3 -5.93 54.55 -36.42
C THR A 3 -6.24 54.58 -34.93
N ALA A 4 -6.42 55.77 -34.34
CA ALA A 4 -6.82 55.90 -32.94
C ALA A 4 -8.08 55.10 -32.62
N THR A 5 -8.99 54.91 -33.61
CA THR A 5 -10.22 54.11 -33.48
C THR A 5 -9.93 52.60 -33.40
N GLU A 6 -8.89 52.11 -34.10
CA GLU A 6 -8.48 50.70 -34.04
C GLU A 6 -7.70 50.37 -32.75
N ILE A 7 -7.08 51.38 -32.13
CA ILE A 7 -6.45 51.26 -30.82
C ILE A 7 -7.52 51.22 -29.71
N ASN A 8 -8.66 51.87 -29.92
CA ASN A 8 -9.82 51.87 -29.03
C ASN A 8 -10.61 50.55 -29.01
N VAL A 9 -10.24 49.54 -29.79
CA VAL A 9 -10.78 48.17 -29.62
C VAL A 9 -10.36 47.57 -28.27
N LEU A 10 -9.34 48.14 -27.62
CA LEU A 10 -8.96 47.86 -26.23
C LEU A 10 -9.55 48.91 -25.24
N ASP A 11 -10.67 49.56 -25.58
CA ASP A 11 -11.30 50.63 -24.79
C ASP A 11 -11.82 50.17 -23.39
N GLY A 12 -11.64 48.89 -23.07
CA GLY A 12 -11.75 48.30 -21.75
C GLY A 12 -10.44 47.79 -21.20
N ALA A 13 -9.29 48.11 -21.78
CA ALA A 13 -7.99 47.74 -21.27
C ALA A 13 -7.36 48.89 -20.48
N LEU A 14 -7.21 48.71 -19.18
CA LEU A 14 -6.48 49.62 -18.32
C LEU A 14 -5.06 49.08 -18.06
N LYS A 15 -4.06 49.96 -18.16
CA LYS A 15 -2.69 49.66 -17.75
C LYS A 15 -2.32 50.56 -16.58
N GLU A 16 -2.19 49.98 -15.42
CA GLU A 16 -1.85 50.68 -14.17
C GLU A 16 -0.82 49.86 -13.37
N ASN A 17 0.17 50.56 -12.78
CA ASN A 17 1.18 49.93 -11.91
C ASN A 17 1.83 48.63 -12.49
N ASN A 18 2.19 48.65 -13.78
CA ASN A 18 2.68 47.51 -14.56
C ASN A 18 1.68 46.32 -14.68
N SER A 19 0.42 46.54 -14.37
CA SER A 19 -0.65 45.56 -14.51
C SER A 19 -1.48 45.81 -15.75
N LEU A 20 -2.12 44.78 -16.32
CA LEU A 20 -2.99 44.83 -17.49
C LEU A 20 -4.37 44.29 -17.15
N TRP A 21 -5.39 45.11 -17.37
CA TRP A 21 -6.79 44.76 -17.10
C TRP A 21 -7.57 44.80 -18.45
N ILE A 22 -8.28 43.73 -18.76
CA ILE A 22 -9.13 43.66 -19.96
C ILE A 22 -10.49 43.09 -19.57
N GLY A 23 -11.55 43.90 -19.72
CA GLY A 23 -12.95 43.47 -19.48
C GLY A 23 -13.60 43.99 -18.23
N ASN A 24 -12.86 44.35 -17.23
CA ASN A 24 -13.35 45.06 -16.03
C ASN A 24 -12.29 46.08 -15.58
N ASP A 25 -12.74 47.20 -15.05
CA ASP A 25 -11.87 48.24 -14.50
C ASP A 25 -12.05 48.26 -12.97
N PRO A 26 -11.12 47.69 -12.20
CA PRO A 26 -11.12 47.81 -10.73
C PRO A 26 -10.63 49.17 -10.24
N SER A 27 -10.64 50.20 -11.07
CA SER A 27 -9.99 51.52 -10.91
C SER A 27 -10.31 52.28 -9.62
N SER A 28 -11.25 51.82 -8.81
CA SER A 28 -11.49 52.41 -7.50
C SER A 28 -10.74 51.69 -6.36
N THR A 29 -10.01 50.62 -6.64
CA THR A 29 -9.40 49.73 -5.62
C THR A 29 -7.93 49.39 -5.87
N THR A 30 -7.37 49.65 -7.05
CA THR A 30 -6.07 49.14 -7.53
C THR A 30 -4.84 49.97 -7.16
N ASP A 31 -4.96 50.93 -6.28
CA ASP A 31 -3.92 51.95 -6.06
C ASP A 31 -2.50 51.42 -5.78
N ASN A 32 -2.32 50.17 -5.45
CA ASN A 32 -1.02 49.58 -5.15
C ASN A 32 -0.77 48.17 -5.70
N ALA A 33 -1.69 47.57 -6.42
CA ALA A 33 -1.48 46.23 -7.02
C ALA A 33 -0.49 46.26 -8.17
N LEU A 34 0.63 45.52 -8.09
CA LEU A 34 1.72 45.55 -9.06
C LEU A 34 1.78 44.24 -9.87
N ASN A 35 2.17 44.37 -11.14
CA ASN A 35 2.55 43.24 -12.00
C ASN A 35 1.46 42.14 -12.13
N SER A 36 0.20 42.52 -12.10
CA SER A 36 -0.95 41.61 -12.22
C SER A 36 -1.57 41.65 -13.61
N VAL A 37 -2.22 40.57 -14.05
CA VAL A 37 -2.92 40.46 -15.33
C VAL A 37 -4.33 39.95 -15.10
N ALA A 38 -5.33 40.67 -15.55
CA ALA A 38 -6.73 40.28 -15.52
C ALA A 38 -7.35 40.29 -16.93
N PHE A 39 -7.99 39.19 -17.30
CA PHE A 39 -8.74 39.08 -18.55
C PHE A 39 -10.10 38.39 -18.27
N GLY A 40 -11.15 39.17 -18.31
CA GLY A 40 -12.50 38.68 -18.09
C GLY A 40 -13.35 39.65 -17.29
N LYS A 41 -14.67 39.52 -17.42
CA LYS A 41 -15.59 40.31 -16.59
C LYS A 41 -15.40 39.92 -15.14
N THR A 42 -15.23 40.90 -14.25
CA THR A 42 -15.04 40.75 -12.79
C THR A 42 -13.80 39.96 -12.37
N ALA A 43 -12.85 39.75 -13.30
CA ALA A 43 -11.54 39.17 -12.95
C ALA A 43 -10.75 40.17 -12.10
N LEU A 44 -10.25 39.75 -10.91
CA LEU A 44 -9.54 40.59 -9.91
C LEU A 44 -10.29 41.88 -9.50
N ASP A 45 -11.61 41.87 -9.46
CA ASP A 45 -12.44 43.06 -9.24
C ASP A 45 -12.21 43.74 -7.86
N ALA A 46 -11.91 42.94 -6.81
CA ALA A 46 -11.69 43.45 -5.47
C ALA A 46 -10.22 43.70 -5.11
N ILE A 47 -9.29 43.61 -6.03
CA ILE A 47 -7.85 43.73 -5.76
C ILE A 47 -7.49 45.09 -5.18
N THR A 48 -6.66 45.14 -4.15
CA THR A 48 -6.17 46.38 -3.52
C THR A 48 -4.65 46.49 -3.55
N THR A 49 -3.96 45.56 -2.89
CA THR A 49 -2.49 45.58 -2.77
C THR A 49 -1.84 44.24 -3.16
N GLY A 50 -2.62 43.27 -3.68
CA GLY A 50 -2.10 41.97 -4.07
C GLY A 50 -1.29 42.01 -5.37
N ASP A 51 -0.03 41.56 -5.30
CA ASP A 51 0.92 41.61 -6.39
C ASP A 51 1.04 40.29 -7.16
N TYR A 52 1.48 40.35 -8.42
CA TYR A 52 1.87 39.21 -9.25
C TYR A 52 0.73 38.18 -9.44
N ASN A 53 -0.53 38.63 -9.50
CA ASN A 53 -1.66 37.75 -9.73
C ASN A 53 -2.01 37.66 -11.24
N THR A 54 -2.41 36.48 -11.68
CA THR A 54 -2.90 36.20 -13.03
C THR A 54 -4.31 35.66 -12.97
N ALA A 55 -5.27 36.39 -13.53
CA ALA A 55 -6.68 35.98 -13.60
C ALA A 55 -7.15 35.96 -15.05
N PHE A 56 -7.61 34.82 -15.53
CA PHE A 56 -8.17 34.65 -16.87
C PHE A 56 -9.51 33.90 -16.82
N GLY A 57 -10.60 34.61 -16.93
CA GLY A 57 -11.95 34.03 -16.91
C GLY A 57 -12.95 34.92 -16.20
N TYR A 58 -14.25 34.61 -16.38
CA TYR A 58 -15.32 35.29 -15.67
C TYR A 58 -15.21 34.93 -14.15
N ASP A 59 -15.24 35.92 -13.27
CA ASP A 59 -15.11 35.83 -11.83
C ASP A 59 -13.82 35.12 -11.32
N ALA A 60 -12.77 35.08 -12.15
CA ALA A 60 -11.47 34.57 -11.68
C ALA A 60 -10.84 35.54 -10.67
N LEU A 61 -10.49 35.05 -9.44
CA LEU A 61 -9.95 35.86 -8.34
C LEU A 61 -10.80 37.10 -7.98
N THR A 62 -12.11 37.05 -8.17
CA THR A 62 -12.99 38.21 -7.97
C THR A 62 -12.87 38.83 -6.59
N ASN A 63 -12.76 38.03 -5.53
CA ASN A 63 -12.72 38.53 -4.14
C ASN A 63 -11.27 38.70 -3.61
N GLN A 64 -10.27 38.59 -4.47
CA GLN A 64 -8.87 38.76 -4.08
C GLN A 64 -8.58 40.24 -3.69
N THR A 65 -8.02 40.45 -2.48
CA THR A 65 -7.68 41.80 -2.02
C THR A 65 -6.17 41.99 -1.86
N THR A 66 -5.51 41.21 -1.04
CA THR A 66 -4.08 41.40 -0.65
C THR A 66 -3.19 40.19 -0.94
N GLY A 67 -3.73 39.04 -1.37
CA GLY A 67 -2.93 37.85 -1.66
C GLY A 67 -2.09 38.01 -2.92
N ASN A 68 -0.91 37.40 -2.93
CA ASN A 68 0.08 37.53 -3.97
C ASN A 68 0.38 36.21 -4.69
N ASN A 69 0.91 36.32 -5.91
CA ASN A 69 1.43 35.16 -6.66
C ASN A 69 0.37 34.06 -6.90
N ASN A 70 -0.88 34.45 -7.15
CA ASN A 70 -1.93 33.50 -7.49
C ASN A 70 -2.15 33.43 -9.00
N VAL A 71 -2.42 32.24 -9.53
CA VAL A 71 -2.81 31.99 -10.90
C VAL A 71 -4.20 31.38 -10.94
N ALA A 72 -5.17 32.06 -11.55
CA ALA A 72 -6.52 31.59 -11.73
C ALA A 72 -6.92 31.62 -13.21
N ILE A 73 -7.17 30.47 -13.80
CA ILE A 73 -7.58 30.34 -15.20
C ILE A 73 -8.86 29.49 -15.28
N GLY A 74 -9.97 30.14 -15.60
CA GLY A 74 -11.27 29.47 -15.72
C GLY A 74 -12.41 30.26 -15.07
N TYR A 75 -13.64 29.88 -15.41
CA TYR A 75 -14.84 30.40 -14.77
C TYR A 75 -14.82 30.16 -13.26
N GLU A 76 -14.92 31.20 -12.44
CA GLU A 76 -14.88 31.17 -10.98
C GLU A 76 -13.65 30.47 -10.35
N ALA A 77 -12.54 30.43 -11.06
CA ALA A 77 -11.29 29.88 -10.47
C ALA A 77 -10.80 30.82 -9.35
N LEU A 78 -10.50 30.26 -8.15
CA LEU A 78 -10.10 31.02 -6.94
C LEU A 78 -11.07 32.19 -6.60
N ARG A 79 -12.34 32.07 -6.89
CA ARG A 79 -13.31 33.17 -6.75
C ARG A 79 -13.31 33.79 -5.35
N ASP A 80 -13.39 32.94 -4.29
CA ASP A 80 -13.57 33.41 -2.90
C ASP A 80 -12.25 33.51 -2.13
N ASN A 81 -11.11 33.40 -2.81
CA ASN A 81 -9.82 33.69 -2.22
C ASN A 81 -9.67 35.20 -1.98
N SER A 82 -9.42 35.61 -0.76
CA SER A 82 -9.33 37.03 -0.40
C SER A 82 -7.91 37.48 -0.12
N THR A 83 -7.19 36.77 0.74
CA THR A 83 -5.89 37.21 1.26
C THR A 83 -4.75 36.20 1.10
N THR A 84 -5.05 34.99 0.64
CA THR A 84 -4.03 33.94 0.57
C THR A 84 -3.22 34.01 -0.72
N SER A 85 -2.05 33.42 -0.71
CA SER A 85 -1.03 33.57 -1.74
C SER A 85 -0.54 32.21 -2.26
N GLN A 86 0.16 32.25 -3.41
CA GLN A 86 0.85 31.09 -3.97
C GLN A 86 -0.07 29.94 -4.37
N ASN A 87 -1.29 30.24 -4.79
CA ASN A 87 -2.22 29.25 -5.30
C ASN A 87 -2.26 29.21 -6.82
N VAL A 88 -2.42 28.01 -7.39
CA VAL A 88 -2.63 27.78 -8.80
C VAL A 88 -3.97 27.08 -9.01
N ALA A 89 -4.90 27.73 -9.69
CA ALA A 89 -6.21 27.17 -10.02
C ALA A 89 -6.44 27.23 -11.54
N ILE A 90 -6.54 26.09 -12.19
CA ILE A 90 -6.79 25.99 -13.62
C ILE A 90 -7.99 25.08 -13.88
N GLY A 91 -9.09 25.66 -14.30
CA GLY A 91 -10.34 24.95 -14.58
C GLY A 91 -11.55 25.64 -13.97
N MET A 92 -12.74 25.29 -14.46
CA MET A 92 -14.00 25.80 -13.93
C MET A 92 -14.13 25.48 -12.43
N SER A 93 -14.33 26.50 -11.60
CA SER A 93 -14.49 26.41 -10.14
C SER A 93 -13.32 25.66 -9.44
N ALA A 94 -12.13 25.66 -10.00
CA ALA A 94 -10.94 25.16 -9.31
C ALA A 94 -10.60 26.07 -8.14
N LEU A 95 -10.37 25.50 -6.93
CA LEU A 95 -10.11 26.24 -5.67
C LEU A 95 -11.12 27.34 -5.37
N GLN A 96 -12.38 27.17 -5.74
CA GLN A 96 -13.39 28.23 -5.68
C GLN A 96 -13.52 28.83 -4.29
N GLU A 97 -13.61 28.02 -3.24
CA GLU A 97 -13.87 28.43 -1.84
C GLU A 97 -12.59 28.37 -0.98
N SER A 98 -11.45 28.87 -1.46
CA SER A 98 -10.16 28.69 -0.77
C SER A 98 -9.82 29.86 0.17
N ASN A 99 -9.45 29.52 1.42
CA ASN A 99 -8.79 30.41 2.37
C ASN A 99 -7.43 29.83 2.83
N ALA A 100 -6.75 29.09 1.96
CA ALA A 100 -5.46 28.46 2.27
C ALA A 100 -4.44 28.80 1.18
N ALA A 101 -3.16 28.78 1.54
CA ALA A 101 -2.06 29.09 0.64
C ALA A 101 -1.36 27.84 0.09
N GLY A 102 -0.64 28.01 -1.00
CA GLY A 102 0.25 26.98 -1.53
C GLY A 102 -0.45 25.81 -2.22
N ASN A 103 -1.74 25.93 -2.58
CA ASN A 103 -2.48 24.87 -3.24
C ASN A 103 -2.36 24.93 -4.76
N VAL A 104 -2.28 23.76 -5.40
CA VAL A 104 -2.33 23.59 -6.86
C VAL A 104 -3.57 22.76 -7.20
N ALA A 105 -4.53 23.35 -7.93
CA ALA A 105 -5.73 22.68 -8.41
C ALA A 105 -5.87 22.81 -9.93
N ILE A 106 -5.79 21.71 -10.64
CA ILE A 106 -5.89 21.65 -12.09
C ILE A 106 -7.02 20.69 -12.51
N GLY A 107 -8.10 21.24 -13.03
CA GLY A 107 -9.26 20.48 -13.47
C GLY A 107 -10.57 21.10 -12.99
N ALA A 108 -11.66 20.82 -13.69
CA ALA A 108 -12.98 21.31 -13.28
C ALA A 108 -13.35 20.80 -11.88
N ASN A 109 -13.72 21.71 -10.97
CA ASN A 109 -14.03 21.44 -9.56
C ASN A 109 -12.90 20.78 -8.75
N ALA A 110 -11.64 20.83 -9.19
CA ALA A 110 -10.51 20.40 -8.39
C ALA A 110 -10.41 21.30 -7.14
N MET A 111 -10.36 20.70 -5.95
CA MET A 111 -10.36 21.39 -4.64
C MET A 111 -11.42 22.51 -4.57
N ARG A 112 -12.61 22.25 -5.07
CA ARG A 112 -13.63 23.30 -5.11
C ARG A 112 -14.06 23.80 -3.74
N GLY A 113 -14.03 22.93 -2.72
CA GLY A 113 -14.63 23.19 -1.43
C GLY A 113 -16.16 22.99 -1.43
N THR A 114 -16.82 23.43 -0.37
CA THR A 114 -18.27 23.46 -0.25
C THR A 114 -18.75 24.88 -0.12
N THR A 115 -19.98 25.18 -0.59
CA THR A 115 -20.56 26.54 -0.51
C THR A 115 -20.74 27.09 0.89
N SER A 116 -20.51 26.28 1.92
CA SER A 116 -20.70 26.66 3.33
C SER A 116 -19.43 26.59 4.17
N THR A 117 -18.33 26.02 3.64
CA THR A 117 -17.10 25.85 4.41
C THR A 117 -15.90 26.04 3.49
N ALA A 118 -15.13 27.07 3.77
CA ALA A 118 -13.92 27.38 3.03
C ALA A 118 -12.83 26.34 3.27
N ILE A 119 -11.98 26.11 2.27
CA ILE A 119 -10.78 25.30 2.40
C ILE A 119 -9.76 26.03 3.27
N THR A 120 -9.35 25.40 4.34
CA THR A 120 -8.32 25.91 5.29
C THR A 120 -7.01 25.10 5.21
N GLY A 121 -7.01 23.93 4.58
CA GLY A 121 -5.83 23.12 4.36
C GLY A 121 -4.98 23.63 3.19
N GLY A 122 -3.69 23.85 3.42
CA GLY A 122 -2.73 24.32 2.43
C GLY A 122 -1.81 23.23 1.88
N GLU A 123 -0.97 23.62 0.91
CA GLU A 123 0.09 22.78 0.34
C GLU A 123 -0.41 21.49 -0.34
N ASN A 124 -1.63 21.51 -0.86
CA ASN A 124 -2.19 20.36 -1.57
C ASN A 124 -1.99 20.46 -3.08
N VAL A 125 -1.84 19.32 -3.73
CA VAL A 125 -1.81 19.17 -5.19
C VAL A 125 -3.01 18.34 -5.65
N ALA A 126 -3.91 18.93 -6.41
CA ALA A 126 -5.08 18.28 -6.99
C ALA A 126 -5.08 18.40 -8.52
N VAL A 127 -4.84 17.31 -9.22
CA VAL A 127 -4.83 17.30 -10.69
C VAL A 127 -5.87 16.30 -11.21
N GLY A 128 -6.93 16.82 -11.79
CA GLY A 128 -8.04 16.03 -12.32
C GLY A 128 -9.40 16.61 -11.94
N SER A 129 -10.41 16.36 -12.76
CA SER A 129 -11.78 16.80 -12.42
C SER A 129 -12.23 16.23 -11.08
N SER A 130 -12.65 17.11 -10.17
CA SER A 130 -13.10 16.78 -8.82
C SER A 130 -12.05 16.08 -7.92
N ALA A 131 -10.74 16.18 -8.23
CA ALA A 131 -9.69 15.77 -7.32
C ALA A 131 -9.74 16.65 -6.05
N LEU A 132 -9.65 16.04 -4.85
CA LEU A 132 -9.76 16.72 -3.53
C LEU A 132 -10.99 17.66 -3.42
N LYS A 133 -12.08 17.33 -4.09
CA LYS A 133 -13.22 18.25 -4.25
C LYS A 133 -13.78 18.78 -2.93
N LEU A 134 -13.89 17.94 -1.90
CA LEU A 134 -14.48 18.28 -0.60
C LEU A 134 -13.44 18.56 0.49
N ASN A 135 -12.16 18.74 0.13
CA ASN A 135 -11.11 19.03 1.10
C ASN A 135 -11.45 20.32 1.88
N ILE A 136 -11.42 20.25 3.21
CA ILE A 136 -11.67 21.38 4.09
C ILE A 136 -10.42 21.73 4.87
N GLY A 137 -10.01 20.88 5.83
CA GLY A 137 -8.85 21.06 6.69
C GLY A 137 -7.61 20.29 6.23
N GLY A 138 -7.78 19.30 5.35
CA GLY A 138 -6.68 18.44 4.92
C GLY A 138 -5.55 19.19 4.21
N ALA A 139 -4.31 18.97 4.67
CA ALA A 139 -3.11 19.64 4.18
C ALA A 139 -2.07 18.67 3.64
N SER A 140 -1.20 19.17 2.76
CA SER A 140 -0.05 18.42 2.21
C SER A 140 -0.45 17.09 1.51
N ASN A 141 -1.59 17.08 0.86
CA ASN A 141 -2.08 15.92 0.10
C ASN A 141 -1.73 16.05 -1.40
N THR A 142 -1.45 14.92 -2.04
CA THR A 142 -1.27 14.83 -3.50
C THR A 142 -2.34 13.92 -4.09
N ALA A 143 -3.26 14.48 -4.87
CA ALA A 143 -4.32 13.74 -5.54
C ALA A 143 -4.25 13.94 -7.06
N ILE A 144 -3.91 12.90 -7.79
CA ILE A 144 -3.77 12.93 -9.25
C ILE A 144 -4.73 11.91 -9.89
N GLY A 145 -5.72 12.42 -10.59
CA GLY A 145 -6.74 11.62 -11.25
C GLY A 145 -8.15 12.14 -11.00
N LYS A 146 -9.09 11.84 -11.90
CA LYS A 146 -10.50 12.21 -11.71
C LYS A 146 -11.03 11.64 -10.39
N ALA A 147 -11.58 12.50 -9.52
CA ALA A 147 -12.15 12.13 -8.23
C ALA A 147 -11.15 11.40 -7.29
N SER A 148 -9.85 11.57 -7.47
CA SER A 148 -8.85 11.12 -6.50
C SER A 148 -9.05 11.90 -5.20
N MET A 149 -9.18 11.19 -4.05
CA MET A 149 -9.49 11.79 -2.74
C MET A 149 -10.68 12.76 -2.74
N GLY A 150 -11.69 12.49 -3.56
CA GLY A 150 -12.80 13.43 -3.80
C GLY A 150 -13.59 13.82 -2.53
N ASN A 151 -13.65 12.96 -1.54
CA ASN A 151 -14.38 13.12 -0.29
C ASN A 151 -13.48 13.43 0.92
N ASN A 152 -12.18 13.64 0.73
CA ASN A 152 -11.29 14.01 1.84
C ASN A 152 -11.77 15.30 2.51
N THR A 153 -11.89 15.31 3.83
CA THR A 153 -12.23 16.52 4.60
C THR A 153 -11.03 17.03 5.38
N ASP A 154 -10.43 16.21 6.23
CA ASP A 154 -9.39 16.61 7.17
C ASP A 154 -8.14 15.72 7.15
N GLY A 155 -8.13 14.67 6.32
CA GLY A 155 -6.97 13.79 6.17
C GLY A 155 -5.74 14.51 5.58
N ASN A 156 -4.56 14.25 6.14
CA ASN A 156 -3.31 14.93 5.81
C ASN A 156 -2.25 13.97 5.27
N TYR A 157 -1.28 14.51 4.52
CA TYR A 157 -0.09 13.76 4.06
C TYR A 157 -0.43 12.52 3.23
N ASN A 158 -1.54 12.53 2.52
CA ASN A 158 -1.93 11.41 1.67
C ASN A 158 -1.43 11.59 0.23
N VAL A 159 -1.06 10.49 -0.41
CA VAL A 159 -0.74 10.42 -1.84
C VAL A 159 -1.74 9.49 -2.52
N ALA A 160 -2.53 10.01 -3.44
CA ALA A 160 -3.51 9.24 -4.20
C ALA A 160 -3.33 9.48 -5.70
N VAL A 161 -2.89 8.47 -6.44
CA VAL A 161 -2.64 8.55 -7.88
C VAL A 161 -3.50 7.52 -8.61
N GLY A 162 -4.43 8.00 -9.40
CA GLY A 162 -5.36 7.17 -10.17
C GLY A 162 -6.79 7.69 -10.08
N LYS A 163 -7.61 7.39 -11.08
CA LYS A 163 -9.03 7.73 -11.04
C LYS A 163 -9.70 7.07 -9.85
N GLY A 164 -10.33 7.86 -8.96
CA GLY A 164 -11.03 7.38 -7.78
C GLY A 164 -10.13 6.73 -6.72
N SER A 165 -8.81 6.89 -6.81
CA SER A 165 -7.90 6.43 -5.77
C SER A 165 -8.18 7.16 -4.46
N LEU A 166 -8.34 6.43 -3.36
CA LEU A 166 -8.61 6.95 -2.01
C LEU A 166 -9.82 7.93 -1.95
N ASN A 167 -10.83 7.71 -2.81
CA ASN A 167 -11.93 8.68 -2.96
C ASN A 167 -12.75 8.88 -1.70
N ASP A 168 -12.97 7.83 -0.92
CA ASP A 168 -13.87 7.84 0.23
C ASP A 168 -13.16 8.19 1.55
N ASN A 169 -11.87 8.52 1.50
CA ASN A 169 -11.17 9.03 2.66
C ASN A 169 -11.81 10.31 3.17
N THR A 170 -12.01 10.40 4.47
CA THR A 170 -12.49 11.61 5.14
C THR A 170 -11.42 12.22 6.06
N GLU A 171 -10.87 11.45 6.96
CA GLU A 171 -9.94 11.91 8.01
C GLU A 171 -8.61 11.14 8.01
N GLY A 172 -8.54 9.98 7.31
CA GLY A 172 -7.34 9.15 7.29
C GLY A 172 -6.12 9.87 6.75
N SER A 173 -4.96 9.67 7.38
CA SER A 173 -3.71 10.38 7.09
C SER A 173 -2.56 9.43 6.78
N ASN A 174 -1.52 9.95 6.12
CA ASN A 174 -0.30 9.19 5.76
C ASN A 174 -0.58 7.95 4.90
N ASN A 175 -1.62 7.96 4.08
CA ASN A 175 -1.89 6.87 3.16
C ASN A 175 -1.26 7.14 1.78
N THR A 176 -0.67 6.11 1.19
CA THR A 176 -0.18 6.11 -0.19
C THR A 176 -0.98 5.12 -1.01
N THR A 177 -1.74 5.60 -1.99
CA THR A 177 -2.57 4.76 -2.84
C THR A 177 -2.28 5.04 -4.32
N VAL A 178 -1.93 4.01 -5.08
CA VAL A 178 -1.59 4.15 -6.50
C VAL A 178 -2.33 3.09 -7.31
N GLY A 179 -3.22 3.54 -8.18
CA GLY A 179 -3.99 2.66 -9.07
C GLY A 179 -5.43 3.13 -9.26
N TYR A 180 -6.08 2.65 -10.29
CA TYR A 180 -7.52 2.85 -10.53
C TYR A 180 -8.32 2.25 -9.37
N LEU A 181 -9.15 3.07 -8.70
CA LEU A 181 -9.95 2.68 -7.54
C LEU A 181 -9.12 1.99 -6.42
N SER A 182 -7.84 2.31 -6.26
CA SER A 182 -7.05 1.86 -5.13
C SER A 182 -7.62 2.45 -3.84
N ALA A 183 -7.87 1.62 -2.82
CA ALA A 183 -8.55 1.96 -1.55
C ALA A 183 -9.98 2.52 -1.72
N ASN A 184 -10.62 2.23 -2.86
CA ASN A 184 -11.99 2.65 -3.15
C ASN A 184 -12.68 1.62 -4.05
N THR A 185 -12.98 0.46 -3.52
CA THR A 185 -13.54 -0.70 -4.24
C THR A 185 -15.03 -0.93 -3.99
N GLY A 186 -15.63 -0.16 -3.06
CA GLY A 186 -16.97 -0.35 -2.52
C GLY A 186 -17.01 -1.34 -1.35
N THR A 187 -15.86 -1.87 -0.94
CA THR A 187 -15.73 -2.77 0.22
C THR A 187 -14.43 -2.46 0.94
N ASN A 188 -14.49 -2.18 2.24
CA ASN A 188 -13.33 -1.81 3.05
C ASN A 188 -12.54 -0.60 2.49
N ASP A 189 -13.24 0.35 1.91
CA ASP A 189 -12.66 1.60 1.44
C ASP A 189 -12.12 2.38 2.62
N ILE A 190 -10.90 2.91 2.47
CA ILE A 190 -10.30 3.70 3.55
C ILE A 190 -11.10 4.99 3.74
N THR A 191 -11.61 5.19 4.94
CA THR A 191 -12.30 6.42 5.36
C THR A 191 -11.52 7.17 6.44
N THR A 192 -11.09 6.47 7.49
CA THR A 192 -10.33 7.01 8.63
C THR A 192 -9.03 6.23 8.89
N GLY A 193 -8.75 5.20 8.10
CA GLY A 193 -7.53 4.40 8.22
C GLY A 193 -6.26 5.21 7.92
N GLU A 194 -5.16 4.88 8.59
CA GLU A 194 -3.91 5.64 8.54
C GLU A 194 -2.70 4.77 8.24
N ASN A 195 -1.64 5.41 7.70
CA ASN A 195 -0.33 4.78 7.49
C ASN A 195 -0.38 3.58 6.53
N ASN A 196 -1.28 3.57 5.56
CA ASN A 196 -1.43 2.46 4.63
C ASN A 196 -0.72 2.74 3.29
N THR A 197 -0.19 1.68 2.68
CA THR A 197 0.38 1.69 1.32
C THR A 197 -0.36 0.68 0.46
N LEU A 198 -1.19 1.15 -0.48
CA LEU A 198 -1.97 0.31 -1.38
C LEU A 198 -1.56 0.59 -2.84
N ILE A 199 -0.93 -0.38 -3.49
CA ILE A 199 -0.42 -0.22 -4.87
C ILE A 199 -1.02 -1.30 -5.77
N GLY A 200 -1.81 -0.86 -6.71
CA GLY A 200 -2.51 -1.73 -7.68
C GLY A 200 -3.93 -1.24 -7.92
N ALA A 201 -4.49 -1.57 -9.07
CA ALA A 201 -5.90 -1.25 -9.33
C ALA A 201 -6.80 -2.10 -8.43
N SER A 202 -7.86 -1.49 -7.90
CA SER A 202 -8.86 -2.12 -7.05
C SER A 202 -8.27 -2.82 -5.81
N THR A 203 -7.22 -2.26 -5.22
CA THR A 203 -6.73 -2.70 -3.90
C THR A 203 -7.64 -2.20 -2.79
N ALA A 204 -7.78 -2.96 -1.72
CA ALA A 204 -8.56 -2.59 -0.54
C ALA A 204 -7.76 -2.80 0.75
N ALA A 205 -8.08 -2.05 1.80
CA ALA A 205 -7.62 -2.35 3.15
C ALA A 205 -8.40 -3.54 3.75
N SER A 206 -8.04 -3.97 4.95
CA SER A 206 -8.81 -5.00 5.68
C SER A 206 -10.11 -4.45 6.27
N ALA A 207 -10.19 -3.13 6.46
CA ALA A 207 -11.36 -2.38 6.97
C ALA A 207 -11.20 -0.88 6.66
N ALA A 208 -12.29 -0.13 6.75
CA ALA A 208 -12.32 1.32 6.51
C ALA A 208 -11.40 2.14 7.45
N ALA A 209 -11.19 1.67 8.66
CA ALA A 209 -10.24 2.20 9.65
C ALA A 209 -8.96 1.37 9.77
N GLY A 210 -8.63 0.56 8.75
CA GLY A 210 -7.42 -0.27 8.73
C GLY A 210 -6.15 0.57 8.80
N THR A 211 -5.15 0.13 9.58
CA THR A 211 -3.92 0.90 9.81
C THR A 211 -2.66 0.08 9.55
N ASN A 212 -1.62 0.78 9.09
CA ASN A 212 -0.28 0.23 8.86
C ASN A 212 -0.31 -1.06 8.02
N GLN A 213 -0.98 -0.98 6.89
CA GLN A 213 -1.08 -2.09 5.94
C GLN A 213 -0.32 -1.76 4.66
N THR A 214 0.41 -2.74 4.15
CA THR A 214 0.97 -2.68 2.80
C THR A 214 0.26 -3.72 1.94
N VAL A 215 -0.45 -3.27 0.89
CA VAL A 215 -1.21 -4.14 -0.02
C VAL A 215 -0.76 -3.87 -1.45
N ILE A 216 -0.19 -4.87 -2.09
CA ILE A 216 0.36 -4.74 -3.44
C ILE A 216 -0.21 -5.81 -4.36
N GLY A 217 -0.76 -5.37 -5.50
CA GLY A 217 -1.27 -6.24 -6.55
C GLY A 217 -2.70 -5.90 -6.96
N TYR A 218 -3.09 -6.27 -8.17
CA TYR A 218 -4.45 -6.08 -8.69
C TYR A 218 -5.49 -6.81 -7.83
N GLY A 219 -6.54 -6.12 -7.39
CA GLY A 219 -7.64 -6.72 -6.64
C GLY A 219 -7.24 -7.31 -5.28
N SER A 220 -6.07 -6.96 -4.77
CA SER A 220 -5.59 -7.46 -3.46
C SER A 220 -6.29 -6.73 -2.32
N SER A 221 -6.55 -7.46 -1.24
CA SER A 221 -7.15 -6.91 -0.02
C SER A 221 -6.27 -7.17 1.20
N GLY A 222 -6.09 -6.16 2.04
CA GLY A 222 -5.43 -6.27 3.33
C GLY A 222 -6.10 -7.32 4.22
N GLN A 223 -5.33 -7.98 5.05
CA GLN A 223 -5.84 -9.06 5.91
C GLN A 223 -6.00 -8.61 7.36
N ALA A 224 -5.15 -7.74 7.84
CA ALA A 224 -5.17 -7.21 9.21
C ALA A 224 -4.35 -5.93 9.31
N ASN A 225 -4.49 -5.20 10.41
CA ASN A 225 -3.58 -4.12 10.76
C ASN A 225 -2.14 -4.65 10.95
N ASN A 226 -1.15 -3.80 10.68
CA ASN A 226 0.27 -4.13 10.80
C ASN A 226 0.68 -5.34 9.93
N SER A 227 0.19 -5.42 8.71
CA SER A 227 0.43 -6.55 7.81
C SER A 227 0.87 -6.12 6.42
N VAL A 228 1.50 -7.06 5.71
CA VAL A 228 1.83 -6.93 4.28
C VAL A 228 1.07 -8.03 3.52
N THR A 229 0.34 -7.64 2.49
CA THR A 229 -0.34 -8.55 1.55
C THR A 229 0.23 -8.35 0.16
N LEU A 230 0.77 -9.41 -0.43
CA LEU A 230 1.33 -9.41 -1.78
C LEU A 230 0.47 -10.29 -2.69
N GLY A 231 -0.30 -9.66 -3.56
CA GLY A 231 -1.19 -10.35 -4.50
C GLY A 231 -2.57 -10.70 -3.94
N ASN A 232 -3.45 -11.09 -4.84
CA ASN A 232 -4.81 -11.58 -4.58
C ASN A 232 -4.83 -13.12 -4.50
N ALA A 233 -6.02 -13.73 -4.46
CA ALA A 233 -6.20 -15.17 -4.38
C ALA A 233 -5.68 -15.97 -5.61
N ASP A 234 -5.42 -15.30 -6.73
CA ASP A 234 -4.92 -15.94 -7.95
C ASP A 234 -3.39 -16.05 -7.96
N VAL A 235 -2.70 -15.40 -7.00
CA VAL A 235 -1.23 -15.47 -6.89
C VAL A 235 -0.82 -16.81 -6.31
N THR A 236 -0.12 -17.60 -7.11
CA THR A 236 0.34 -18.96 -6.74
C THR A 236 1.79 -19.01 -6.29
N ALA A 237 2.58 -17.94 -6.52
CA ALA A 237 3.97 -17.89 -6.11
C ALA A 237 4.44 -16.44 -5.87
N VAL A 238 5.30 -16.26 -4.86
CA VAL A 238 6.00 -15.01 -4.60
C VAL A 238 7.50 -15.25 -4.72
N TYR A 239 8.12 -14.65 -5.72
CA TYR A 239 9.57 -14.71 -5.92
C TYR A 239 10.22 -13.52 -5.23
N MET A 240 11.03 -13.75 -4.21
CA MET A 240 11.72 -12.69 -3.46
C MET A 240 12.90 -12.08 -4.23
N ALA A 241 13.44 -12.79 -5.23
CA ALA A 241 14.41 -12.28 -6.18
C ALA A 241 14.24 -12.98 -7.53
N GLN A 242 14.70 -12.34 -8.60
CA GLN A 242 14.61 -12.88 -9.97
C GLN A 242 15.41 -14.18 -10.13
N ASP A 243 16.53 -14.33 -9.42
CA ASP A 243 17.42 -15.49 -9.43
C ASP A 243 17.21 -16.46 -8.26
N ALA A 244 16.16 -16.23 -7.44
CA ALA A 244 15.89 -16.94 -6.19
C ALA A 244 17.02 -16.83 -5.12
N GLY A 245 17.96 -15.90 -5.29
CA GLY A 245 19.10 -15.69 -4.38
C GLY A 245 18.79 -14.84 -3.14
N ALA A 246 17.55 -14.38 -2.94
CA ALA A 246 17.20 -13.52 -1.81
C ALA A 246 17.14 -14.32 -0.49
N THR A 247 17.69 -13.72 0.57
CA THR A 247 17.56 -14.22 1.93
C THR A 247 16.36 -13.59 2.61
N VAL A 248 15.52 -14.40 3.26
CA VAL A 248 14.37 -13.94 4.06
C VAL A 248 14.77 -13.90 5.53
N TYR A 249 14.78 -12.71 6.12
CA TYR A 249 14.95 -12.54 7.56
C TYR A 249 13.58 -12.48 8.23
N ALA A 250 13.24 -13.49 9.01
CA ALA A 250 11.97 -13.54 9.72
C ALA A 250 12.20 -14.04 11.15
N ALA A 251 11.50 -13.44 12.12
CA ALA A 251 11.54 -13.90 13.52
C ALA A 251 10.76 -15.20 13.73
N GLY A 252 9.86 -15.54 12.80
CA GLY A 252 9.08 -16.78 12.82
C GLY A 252 8.46 -17.06 11.46
N MET A 253 8.05 -18.30 11.26
CA MET A 253 7.37 -18.77 10.05
C MET A 253 6.06 -19.49 10.43
N VAL A 254 5.00 -19.23 9.67
CA VAL A 254 3.72 -19.93 9.78
C VAL A 254 3.43 -20.62 8.45
N LEU A 255 3.21 -21.90 8.43
CA LEU A 255 2.86 -22.68 7.25
C LEU A 255 1.46 -23.29 7.43
N GLY A 256 0.55 -22.99 6.52
CA GLY A 256 -0.83 -23.51 6.60
C GLY A 256 -1.55 -23.18 7.91
N GLY A 257 -1.29 -22.02 8.51
CA GLY A 257 -1.88 -21.60 9.78
C GLY A 257 -1.17 -22.14 11.03
N THR A 258 -0.12 -22.97 10.88
CA THR A 258 0.64 -23.54 11.99
C THR A 258 2.02 -22.90 12.09
N SER A 259 2.40 -22.43 13.29
CA SER A 259 3.72 -21.88 13.55
C SER A 259 4.81 -22.96 13.48
N VAL A 260 5.87 -22.68 12.74
CA VAL A 260 7.09 -23.49 12.77
C VAL A 260 7.87 -23.11 14.04
N THR A 261 7.90 -24.00 15.02
CA THR A 261 8.59 -23.77 16.30
C THR A 261 10.04 -24.29 16.30
N SER A 262 10.43 -25.05 15.26
CA SER A 262 11.79 -25.57 15.14
C SER A 262 12.77 -24.41 14.87
N THR A 263 13.92 -24.45 15.53
CA THR A 263 15.03 -23.54 15.29
C THR A 263 15.68 -23.82 13.93
N ALA A 264 16.38 -22.84 13.37
CA ALA A 264 17.15 -23.04 12.14
C ALA A 264 18.18 -24.18 12.27
N ALA A 265 18.77 -24.36 13.45
CA ALA A 265 19.69 -25.46 13.73
C ALA A 265 19.01 -26.83 13.63
N GLU A 266 17.80 -26.97 14.18
CA GLU A 266 17.00 -28.20 14.12
C GLU A 266 16.52 -28.52 12.71
N ILE A 267 16.14 -27.51 11.92
CA ILE A 267 15.75 -27.68 10.50
C ILE A 267 16.96 -28.12 9.66
N ASN A 268 18.12 -27.51 9.88
CA ASN A 268 19.35 -27.86 9.16
C ASN A 268 19.86 -29.27 9.47
N ILE A 269 19.55 -29.81 10.67
CA ILE A 269 19.86 -31.21 10.99
C ILE A 269 19.01 -32.17 10.15
N ILE A 270 17.73 -31.84 9.91
CA ILE A 270 16.81 -32.65 9.10
C ILE A 270 17.24 -32.64 7.62
N ASP A 271 17.79 -31.53 7.13
CA ASP A 271 18.30 -31.37 5.76
C ASP A 271 19.60 -32.16 5.48
N GLY A 272 20.26 -32.67 6.51
CA GLY A 272 21.50 -33.44 6.36
C GLY A 272 22.74 -32.62 5.96
N GLY A 273 22.60 -31.28 5.89
CA GLY A 273 23.70 -30.35 5.59
C GLY A 273 24.72 -30.18 6.71
N THR A 274 24.43 -30.71 7.88
CA THR A 274 25.31 -30.71 9.07
C THR A 274 26.00 -32.06 9.23
N SER A 275 27.32 -32.06 9.46
CA SER A 275 28.03 -33.29 9.78
C SER A 275 27.43 -33.97 11.00
N ALA A 276 27.29 -35.29 10.93
CA ALA A 276 26.82 -36.10 12.05
C ALA A 276 27.69 -35.85 13.29
N THR A 277 27.06 -35.49 14.39
CA THR A 277 27.71 -35.40 15.70
C THR A 277 27.52 -36.74 16.41
N SER A 278 28.62 -37.34 16.94
CA SER A 278 28.50 -38.54 17.77
C SER A 278 27.76 -38.17 19.04
N THR A 279 26.64 -38.86 19.29
CA THR A 279 25.88 -38.75 20.51
C THR A 279 25.55 -40.13 21.04
N THR A 280 25.43 -40.29 22.35
CA THR A 280 24.93 -41.54 22.93
C THR A 280 23.43 -41.59 22.77
N ILE A 281 22.93 -42.54 22.02
CA ILE A 281 21.49 -42.75 21.85
C ILE A 281 20.92 -43.38 23.13
N VAL A 282 19.90 -42.75 23.70
CA VAL A 282 19.19 -43.25 24.89
C VAL A 282 17.71 -43.49 24.58
N ALA A 283 17.06 -44.29 25.43
CA ALA A 283 15.65 -44.70 25.22
C ALA A 283 14.67 -43.52 25.06
N ALA A 284 14.98 -42.36 25.65
CA ALA A 284 14.17 -41.16 25.57
C ALA A 284 14.35 -40.37 24.24
N ASP A 285 15.41 -40.67 23.48
CA ASP A 285 15.63 -40.03 22.17
C ASP A 285 14.52 -40.40 21.18
N ARG A 286 14.32 -39.56 20.17
CA ARG A 286 13.28 -39.77 19.17
C ARG A 286 13.86 -39.78 17.76
N VAL A 287 13.34 -40.65 16.93
CA VAL A 287 13.57 -40.64 15.48
C VAL A 287 12.31 -40.21 14.76
N VAL A 288 12.49 -39.58 13.62
CA VAL A 288 11.39 -39.18 12.73
C VAL A 288 11.24 -40.28 11.69
N LEU A 289 10.06 -40.88 11.61
CA LEU A 289 9.75 -41.96 10.68
C LEU A 289 8.50 -41.54 9.84
N ASN A 290 8.47 -41.98 8.58
CA ASN A 290 7.26 -41.89 7.74
C ASN A 290 6.41 -43.16 8.02
N ASP A 291 5.31 -42.97 8.74
CA ASP A 291 4.34 -44.02 8.98
C ASP A 291 3.16 -43.86 8.03
N ASN A 292 3.18 -44.64 6.96
CA ASN A 292 2.15 -44.66 5.93
C ASN A 292 1.77 -43.28 5.38
N GLY A 293 2.79 -42.47 5.00
CA GLY A 293 2.61 -41.13 4.48
C GLY A 293 2.51 -40.01 5.53
N THR A 294 2.52 -40.34 6.81
CA THR A 294 2.50 -39.38 7.92
C THR A 294 3.84 -39.41 8.66
N MET A 295 4.48 -38.23 8.80
CA MET A 295 5.71 -38.11 9.58
C MET A 295 5.38 -38.16 11.08
N LYS A 296 5.98 -39.10 11.82
CA LYS A 296 5.81 -39.28 13.24
C LYS A 296 7.15 -39.30 13.98
N GLN A 297 7.16 -38.81 15.21
CA GLN A 297 8.25 -39.03 16.14
C GLN A 297 8.04 -40.33 16.90
N VAL A 298 9.03 -41.22 16.85
CA VAL A 298 9.01 -42.52 17.54
C VAL A 298 10.13 -42.53 18.54
N ALA A 299 9.87 -42.99 19.80
CA ALA A 299 10.89 -43.12 20.82
C ALA A 299 11.88 -44.22 20.47
N MET A 300 13.17 -44.03 20.80
CA MET A 300 14.19 -45.06 20.57
C MET A 300 13.89 -46.36 21.36
N SER A 301 13.15 -46.28 22.48
CA SER A 301 12.63 -47.46 23.16
C SER A 301 11.73 -48.33 22.29
N ASP A 302 10.88 -47.69 21.45
CA ASP A 302 9.95 -48.43 20.59
C ASP A 302 10.69 -49.04 19.39
N VAL A 303 11.67 -48.31 18.85
CA VAL A 303 12.59 -48.81 17.82
C VAL A 303 13.40 -50.00 18.37
N ALA A 304 13.94 -49.88 19.59
CA ALA A 304 14.67 -50.96 20.24
C ALA A 304 13.78 -52.19 20.49
N THR A 305 12.51 -51.99 20.87
CA THR A 305 11.54 -53.08 21.03
C THR A 305 11.28 -53.79 19.70
N TYR A 306 11.09 -53.02 18.59
CA TYR A 306 10.91 -53.60 17.26
C TYR A 306 12.15 -54.35 16.81
N VAL A 307 13.35 -53.75 16.92
CA VAL A 307 14.61 -54.39 16.58
C VAL A 307 14.85 -55.60 17.51
N GLY A 308 14.56 -55.50 18.80
CA GLY A 308 14.65 -56.60 19.78
C GLY A 308 13.74 -57.79 19.45
N SER A 309 12.57 -57.50 18.84
CA SER A 309 11.68 -58.56 18.36
C SER A 309 12.24 -59.32 17.14
N ILE A 310 13.21 -58.72 16.42
CA ILE A 310 13.91 -59.33 15.28
C ILE A 310 15.27 -59.89 15.69
N SER A 311 15.73 -59.60 16.91
CA SER A 311 17.13 -59.87 17.35
C SER A 311 17.39 -61.30 17.80
N SER A 312 16.38 -62.15 17.91
CA SER A 312 16.66 -63.60 17.98
C SER A 312 16.68 -64.13 16.53
N LEU A 313 17.74 -64.78 16.17
CA LEU A 313 17.80 -65.52 14.87
C LEU A 313 16.64 -66.53 14.74
N GLU A 314 15.99 -66.85 15.81
CA GLU A 314 14.79 -67.67 15.86
C GLU A 314 13.52 -66.97 15.38
N SER A 315 13.50 -65.63 15.36
CA SER A 315 12.39 -64.84 14.78
C SER A 315 12.53 -64.62 13.28
N LEU A 316 13.67 -64.92 12.68
CA LEU A 316 13.80 -65.07 11.24
C LEU A 316 13.24 -66.47 10.89
N TYR A 317 12.25 -66.51 9.98
CA TYR A 317 11.47 -67.71 9.63
C TYR A 317 12.36 -68.91 9.26
N ASP A 318 13.60 -68.72 8.88
CA ASP A 318 14.55 -69.70 8.42
C ASP A 318 15.80 -69.83 9.32
N ALA A 319 15.82 -69.26 10.52
CA ALA A 319 16.99 -69.32 11.41
C ALA A 319 16.62 -69.80 12.82
N LYS A 320 17.34 -70.75 13.32
CA LYS A 320 17.18 -71.26 14.67
C LYS A 320 18.58 -71.32 15.34
N SER A 321 18.68 -70.69 16.54
CA SER A 321 19.89 -70.74 17.33
C SER A 321 19.61 -71.31 18.69
N GLY A 322 20.46 -72.24 19.14
CA GLY A 322 20.35 -72.89 20.45
C GLY A 322 19.31 -74.00 20.48
N GLY A 323 19.25 -74.70 21.56
CA GLY A 323 18.39 -75.84 21.85
C GLY A 323 19.17 -76.86 22.65
N THR A 324 18.51 -77.80 23.26
CA THR A 324 19.13 -78.79 24.16
C THR A 324 20.20 -79.64 23.55
N ASN A 325 20.31 -79.59 22.17
CA ASN A 325 21.30 -80.39 21.42
C ASN A 325 22.25 -79.54 20.55
N PHE A 326 22.12 -78.19 20.59
CA PHE A 326 22.92 -77.30 19.77
C PHE A 326 23.46 -76.16 20.62
N THR A 327 24.50 -76.45 21.38
CA THR A 327 25.28 -75.45 22.10
C THR A 327 26.26 -74.77 21.08
N GLU A 328 26.19 -73.45 21.00
CA GLU A 328 27.13 -72.61 20.12
C GLU A 328 27.00 -72.86 18.60
N SER A 329 25.85 -73.34 18.11
CA SER A 329 25.61 -73.58 16.69
C SER A 329 24.49 -72.70 16.16
N LEU A 330 24.59 -72.21 14.92
CA LEU A 330 23.58 -71.50 14.20
C LEU A 330 23.15 -72.32 12.96
N LEU A 331 21.88 -72.66 12.90
CA LEU A 331 21.27 -73.29 11.74
C LEU A 331 20.46 -72.25 10.92
N ILE A 332 20.84 -72.03 9.69
CA ILE A 332 20.17 -71.16 8.75
C ILE A 332 19.64 -72.05 7.63
N GLY A 333 18.36 -71.98 7.34
CA GLY A 333 17.74 -72.79 6.27
C GLY A 333 16.38 -73.32 6.66
N HIS A 334 15.88 -74.29 5.95
CA HIS A 334 14.54 -74.85 6.13
C HIS A 334 14.38 -75.51 7.51
N GLU A 335 13.24 -75.28 8.17
CA GLU A 335 12.90 -75.89 9.44
C GLU A 335 12.86 -77.41 9.27
N THR A 336 13.79 -78.14 9.88
CA THR A 336 13.78 -79.60 9.85
C THR A 336 12.88 -80.13 10.95
N THR A 337 11.84 -80.83 10.60
CA THR A 337 10.94 -81.53 11.53
C THR A 337 11.50 -82.83 12.11
N GLY A 338 12.77 -83.15 11.88
CA GLY A 338 13.41 -84.36 12.39
C GLY A 338 14.32 -84.12 13.60
N THR A 339 14.45 -85.14 14.45
CA THR A 339 15.40 -85.15 15.58
C THR A 339 16.84 -85.16 14.95
N LEU A 340 17.54 -84.05 15.06
CA LEU A 340 18.95 -84.02 14.75
C LEU A 340 19.69 -84.69 15.90
N ASN A 341 20.16 -85.92 15.74
CA ASN A 341 21.08 -86.52 16.62
C ASN A 341 22.39 -85.73 16.63
N ALA A 342 23.12 -85.77 17.71
CA ALA A 342 24.44 -85.15 17.81
C ALA A 342 25.24 -85.46 16.57
N ALA A 343 25.25 -84.49 15.67
CA ALA A 343 25.98 -84.63 14.42
C ALA A 343 27.48 -84.57 14.77
N GLU A 344 28.17 -85.54 14.35
CA GLU A 344 29.61 -85.53 14.38
C GLU A 344 30.19 -84.29 13.72
N TYR A 345 31.15 -83.71 14.38
CA TYR A 345 31.90 -82.58 13.89
C TYR A 345 32.46 -82.85 12.48
N ASN A 346 32.06 -82.00 11.52
CA ASN A 346 32.82 -81.66 10.32
C ASN A 346 32.76 -80.19 10.03
#